data_69721f113781265fb4438abb4b000cd0
#
_entry.id   69721f113781265fb4438abb4b000cd0
#
_cell.length_a   1.000
_cell.length_b   1.000
_cell.length_c   1.000
_cell.angle_alpha   90.00
_cell.angle_beta   90.00
_cell.angle_gamma   90.00
#
_symmetry.space_group_name_H-M   'P 1'
#
loop_
_entity.id
_entity.type
_entity.pdbx_description
1 polymer ?
#
loop_
_entity_poly.entity_id
_entity_poly.type
_entity_poly.pdbx_seq_one_letter_code
_entity_poly.pdbx_strand_id
1 'polypeptide(L)'
;GQIKLAQLHLGRAEFGGVPTNLQREMENAGVLIRLNTSVDPDLARETVPDIVVIATGALPYPAEIEGLEEAHVVNAWQVLKGQANIGGRVVIADWRCDWIGMGLAELMARNGCHVRLAVNGMTAGQTIPQYALDAWLATLHELGVEIISHIRLLGIDAEDAYFQHTLNSHSVVLSEVDLF
;
A
#
# COMPACT_ATOMS: atom_id res chain seq x y z
N GLY A 1 4.21 -10.72 8.38
CA GLY A 1 2.89 -10.50 7.77
C GLY A 1 2.59 -9.01 7.61
N GLN A 2 1.47 -8.67 7.03
CA GLN A 2 1.07 -7.30 6.65
C GLN A 2 1.05 -6.32 7.82
N ILE A 3 0.68 -6.76 9.01
CA ILE A 3 0.67 -5.91 10.22
C ILE A 3 2.07 -5.33 10.53
N LYS A 4 3.14 -6.07 10.21
CA LYS A 4 4.50 -5.59 10.34
C LYS A 4 4.86 -4.50 9.32
N LEU A 5 4.15 -4.43 8.20
CA LEU A 5 4.27 -3.34 7.22
C LEU A 5 3.43 -2.15 7.63
N ALA A 6 2.25 -2.38 8.17
CA ALA A 6 1.37 -1.33 8.67
C ALA A 6 2.07 -0.43 9.72
N GLN A 7 2.86 -1.00 10.63
CA GLN A 7 3.60 -0.24 11.63
C GLN A 7 4.69 0.70 11.05
N LEU A 8 5.12 0.46 9.80
CA LEU A 8 6.14 1.28 9.14
C LEU A 8 5.57 2.58 8.56
N HIS A 9 4.25 2.69 8.46
CA HIS A 9 3.63 3.95 8.11
C HIS A 9 3.78 4.98 9.23
N LEU A 10 3.86 6.25 8.85
CA LEU A 10 3.93 7.37 9.79
C LEU A 10 2.74 7.33 10.77
N GLY A 11 3.01 7.51 12.05
CA GLY A 11 1.98 7.51 13.09
C GLY A 11 1.30 6.16 13.33
N ARG A 12 1.86 5.03 12.85
CA ARG A 12 1.26 3.70 12.96
C ARG A 12 2.13 2.67 13.70
N ALA A 13 3.14 3.11 14.42
CA ALA A 13 4.07 2.23 15.13
C ALA A 13 3.39 1.30 16.14
N GLU A 14 2.24 1.69 16.70
CA GLU A 14 1.44 0.91 17.64
C GLU A 14 0.95 -0.43 17.06
N PHE A 15 0.78 -0.53 15.73
CA PHE A 15 0.44 -1.81 15.10
C PHE A 15 1.46 -2.91 15.34
N GLY A 16 2.72 -2.55 15.66
CA GLY A 16 3.74 -3.51 16.04
C GLY A 16 3.43 -4.26 17.34
N GLY A 17 2.62 -3.68 18.22
CA GLY A 17 2.17 -4.32 19.46
C GLY A 17 1.16 -5.46 19.24
N VAL A 18 0.41 -5.46 18.14
CA VAL A 18 -0.64 -6.45 17.88
C VAL A 18 -0.09 -7.87 17.81
N PRO A 19 0.93 -8.18 16.99
CA PRO A 19 1.50 -9.54 16.97
C PRO A 19 2.07 -9.97 18.31
N THR A 20 2.71 -9.06 19.04
CA THR A 20 3.32 -9.36 20.33
C THR A 20 2.27 -9.71 21.38
N ASN A 21 1.18 -8.95 21.44
CA ASN A 21 0.08 -9.22 22.36
C ASN A 21 -0.62 -10.53 22.04
N LEU A 22 -0.95 -10.77 20.76
CA LEU A 22 -1.59 -12.01 20.34
C LEU A 22 -0.71 -13.23 20.58
N GLN A 23 0.60 -13.12 20.35
CA GLN A 23 1.52 -14.22 20.66
C GLN A 23 1.48 -14.57 22.16
N ARG A 24 1.55 -13.55 23.03
CA ARG A 24 1.50 -13.76 24.47
C ARG A 24 0.17 -14.38 24.93
N GLU A 25 -0.95 -13.95 24.33
CA GLU A 25 -2.25 -14.54 24.63
C GLU A 25 -2.33 -16.01 24.20
N MET A 26 -1.79 -16.35 23.03
CA MET A 26 -1.70 -17.74 22.58
C MET A 26 -0.82 -18.58 23.50
N GLU A 27 0.32 -18.08 23.94
CA GLU A 27 1.20 -18.76 24.89
C GLU A 27 0.49 -19.00 26.23
N ASN A 28 -0.23 -18.01 26.78
CA ASN A 28 -1.01 -18.12 27.99
C ASN A 28 -2.17 -19.12 27.86
N ALA A 29 -2.73 -19.27 26.67
CA ALA A 29 -3.78 -20.24 26.36
C ALA A 29 -3.24 -21.66 26.08
N GLY A 30 -1.93 -21.87 26.17
CA GLY A 30 -1.29 -23.16 25.93
C GLY A 30 -1.26 -23.57 24.45
N VAL A 31 -1.37 -22.61 23.53
CA VAL A 31 -1.31 -22.88 22.07
C VAL A 31 0.12 -23.21 21.67
N LEU A 32 0.31 -24.33 20.97
CA LEU A 32 1.60 -24.71 20.41
C LEU A 32 1.88 -23.92 19.13
N ILE A 33 2.82 -23.00 19.19
CA ILE A 33 3.26 -22.18 18.05
C ILE A 33 4.47 -22.85 17.37
N ARG A 34 4.35 -23.17 16.08
CA ARG A 34 5.45 -23.68 15.27
C ARG A 34 5.84 -22.67 14.20
N LEU A 35 6.96 -21.98 14.40
CA LEU A 35 7.52 -21.06 13.43
C LEU A 35 8.36 -21.80 12.37
N ASN A 36 8.55 -21.16 11.20
CA ASN A 36 9.31 -21.72 10.08
C ASN A 36 8.86 -23.12 9.65
N THR A 37 7.57 -23.41 9.82
CA THR A 37 6.98 -24.69 9.48
C THR A 37 5.96 -24.48 8.37
N SER A 38 6.23 -25.04 7.20
CA SER A 38 5.27 -25.09 6.10
C SER A 38 4.25 -26.20 6.39
N VAL A 39 2.98 -25.88 6.29
CA VAL A 39 1.90 -26.86 6.45
C VAL A 39 1.51 -27.34 5.05
N ASP A 40 1.75 -28.61 4.81
CA ASP A 40 1.30 -29.34 3.62
C ASP A 40 0.12 -30.26 3.95
N PRO A 41 -0.51 -30.90 2.96
CA PRO A 41 -1.61 -31.81 3.18
C PRO A 41 -1.24 -33.04 4.04
N ASP A 42 0.02 -33.45 4.04
CA ASP A 42 0.46 -34.64 4.78
C ASP A 42 0.57 -34.33 6.27
N LEU A 43 1.20 -33.22 6.63
CA LEU A 43 1.24 -32.72 8.01
C LEU A 43 -0.16 -32.47 8.57
N ALA A 44 -1.07 -31.93 7.75
CA ALA A 44 -2.46 -31.73 8.15
C ALA A 44 -3.19 -33.07 8.44
N ARG A 45 -2.94 -34.10 7.62
CA ARG A 45 -3.51 -35.45 7.84
C ARG A 45 -2.94 -36.14 9.08
N GLU A 46 -1.61 -36.01 9.28
CA GLU A 46 -0.95 -36.60 10.45
C GLU A 46 -1.43 -36.01 11.78
N THR A 47 -1.76 -34.70 11.76
CA THR A 47 -2.21 -33.99 12.97
C THR A 47 -3.67 -34.31 13.33
N VAL A 48 -4.46 -34.81 12.37
CA VAL A 48 -5.89 -35.16 12.51
C VAL A 48 -6.69 -34.05 13.22
N PRO A 49 -6.67 -32.80 12.78
CA PRO A 49 -7.38 -31.73 13.45
C PRO A 49 -8.88 -31.80 13.17
N ASP A 50 -9.68 -31.38 14.14
CA ASP A 50 -11.15 -31.25 13.96
C ASP A 50 -11.47 -30.08 13.01
N ILE A 51 -10.67 -29.01 13.03
CA ILE A 51 -10.86 -27.80 12.21
C ILE A 51 -9.49 -27.28 11.76
N VAL A 52 -9.41 -26.88 10.49
CA VAL A 52 -8.25 -26.16 9.92
C VAL A 52 -8.65 -24.74 9.55
N VAL A 53 -7.95 -23.75 10.10
CA VAL A 53 -8.14 -22.34 9.75
C VAL A 53 -6.99 -21.88 8.86
N ILE A 54 -7.30 -21.44 7.63
CA ILE A 54 -6.32 -20.90 6.69
C ILE A 54 -6.25 -19.39 6.87
N ALA A 55 -5.15 -18.89 7.42
CA ALA A 55 -4.92 -17.47 7.69
C ALA A 55 -3.57 -17.00 7.14
N THR A 56 -3.24 -17.40 5.90
CA THR A 56 -1.93 -17.18 5.27
C THR A 56 -1.69 -15.74 4.81
N GLY A 57 -2.69 -14.87 4.89
CA GLY A 57 -2.61 -13.47 4.45
C GLY A 57 -2.73 -13.33 2.93
N ALA A 58 -2.11 -12.29 2.37
CA ALA A 58 -2.14 -12.00 0.95
C ALA A 58 -0.78 -11.47 0.47
N LEU A 59 -0.57 -11.48 -0.83
CA LEU A 59 0.52 -10.80 -1.52
C LEU A 59 -0.02 -9.54 -2.21
N PRO A 60 0.83 -8.55 -2.55
CA PRO A 60 0.43 -7.46 -3.41
C PRO A 60 -0.12 -8.00 -4.74
N TYR A 61 -1.24 -7.45 -5.19
CA TYR A 61 -1.77 -7.77 -6.50
C TYR A 61 -0.83 -7.22 -7.58
N PRO A 62 -0.34 -8.04 -8.51
CA PRO A 62 0.42 -7.54 -9.66
C PRO A 62 -0.55 -6.79 -10.58
N ALA A 63 -0.34 -5.50 -10.76
CA ALA A 63 -1.17 -4.71 -11.65
C ALA A 63 -0.90 -5.09 -13.11
N GLU A 64 -1.95 -5.29 -13.88
CA GLU A 64 -1.86 -5.49 -15.33
C GLU A 64 -1.91 -4.11 -16.01
N ILE A 65 -0.73 -3.49 -16.16
CA ILE A 65 -0.55 -2.15 -16.73
C ILE A 65 0.43 -2.27 -17.88
N GLU A 66 0.15 -1.62 -19.00
CA GLU A 66 1.04 -1.55 -20.14
C GLU A 66 2.30 -0.75 -19.79
N GLY A 67 3.47 -1.24 -20.19
CA GLY A 67 4.75 -0.58 -20.01
C GLY A 67 5.43 -0.78 -18.65
N LEU A 68 4.94 -1.65 -17.78
CA LEU A 68 5.55 -1.91 -16.45
C LEU A 68 7.04 -2.24 -16.49
N GLU A 69 7.53 -2.77 -17.60
CA GLU A 69 8.92 -3.18 -17.79
C GLU A 69 9.83 -2.02 -18.22
N GLU A 70 9.23 -0.90 -18.66
CA GLU A 70 9.94 0.27 -19.20
C GLU A 70 10.20 1.33 -18.14
N ALA A 71 9.49 1.28 -17.03
CA ALA A 71 9.53 2.27 -15.97
C ALA A 71 10.02 1.70 -14.64
N HIS A 72 10.46 2.58 -13.74
CA HIS A 72 10.76 2.20 -12.36
C HIS A 72 9.47 2.11 -11.55
N VAL A 73 8.92 0.90 -11.45
CA VAL A 73 7.66 0.61 -10.75
C VAL A 73 7.91 -0.19 -9.49
N VAL A 74 7.32 0.24 -8.39
CA VAL A 74 7.39 -0.46 -7.11
C VAL A 74 6.03 -0.48 -6.43
N ASN A 75 5.78 -1.50 -5.64
CA ASN A 75 4.57 -1.53 -4.83
C ASN A 75 4.81 -0.96 -3.41
N ALA A 76 3.73 -0.64 -2.73
CA ALA A 76 3.74 -0.07 -1.38
C ALA A 76 4.60 -0.86 -0.37
N TRP A 77 4.65 -2.18 -0.49
CA TRP A 77 5.44 -3.02 0.41
C TRP A 77 6.94 -2.87 0.21
N GLN A 78 7.38 -2.70 -1.04
CA GLN A 78 8.78 -2.45 -1.37
C GLN A 78 9.24 -1.11 -0.82
N VAL A 79 8.41 -0.08 -0.97
CA VAL A 79 8.67 1.25 -0.39
C VAL A 79 8.81 1.19 1.12
N LEU A 80 7.81 0.62 1.81
CA LEU A 80 7.81 0.51 3.27
C LEU A 80 8.97 -0.32 3.83
N LYS A 81 9.46 -1.30 3.09
CA LYS A 81 10.62 -2.10 3.47
C LYS A 81 11.96 -1.42 3.17
N GLY A 82 11.97 -0.24 2.55
CA GLY A 82 13.19 0.43 2.08
C GLY A 82 13.89 -0.31 0.94
N GLN A 83 13.15 -1.05 0.11
CA GLN A 83 13.65 -1.81 -1.03
C GLN A 83 13.53 -1.04 -2.35
N ALA A 84 12.92 0.14 -2.33
CA ALA A 84 12.77 1.01 -3.47
C ALA A 84 13.84 2.10 -3.47
N ASN A 85 14.44 2.36 -4.64
CA ASN A 85 15.23 3.57 -4.84
C ASN A 85 14.26 4.69 -5.25
N ILE A 86 13.93 5.56 -4.31
CA ILE A 86 12.91 6.60 -4.50
C ILE A 86 13.54 7.78 -5.22
N GLY A 87 13.00 8.13 -6.39
CA GLY A 87 13.37 9.33 -7.14
C GLY A 87 12.78 10.61 -6.56
N GLY A 88 13.09 11.74 -7.17
CA GLY A 88 12.60 13.05 -6.72
C GLY A 88 11.13 13.31 -7.06
N ARG A 89 10.63 12.75 -8.17
CA ARG A 89 9.27 12.96 -8.70
C ARG A 89 8.53 11.62 -8.72
N VAL A 90 7.50 11.51 -7.91
CA VAL A 90 6.79 10.26 -7.65
C VAL A 90 5.33 10.37 -8.02
N VAL A 91 4.81 9.39 -8.74
CA VAL A 91 3.37 9.18 -8.94
C VAL A 91 2.92 7.96 -8.14
N ILE A 92 1.92 8.14 -7.31
CA ILE A 92 1.26 7.06 -6.58
C ILE A 92 -0.10 6.82 -7.22
N ALA A 93 -0.29 5.66 -7.84
CA ALA A 93 -1.59 5.24 -8.36
C ALA A 93 -2.36 4.47 -7.28
N ASP A 94 -3.27 5.14 -6.59
CA ASP A 94 -4.06 4.56 -5.51
C ASP A 94 -5.49 4.22 -5.98
N TRP A 95 -5.75 2.94 -6.17
CA TRP A 95 -7.08 2.44 -6.57
C TRP A 95 -7.98 2.13 -5.38
N ARG A 96 -7.43 2.06 -4.17
CA ARG A 96 -8.18 1.76 -2.97
C ARG A 96 -8.76 3.00 -2.31
N CYS A 97 -8.13 4.15 -2.55
CA CYS A 97 -8.48 5.42 -1.91
C CYS A 97 -8.59 5.27 -0.38
N ASP A 98 -7.64 4.56 0.21
CA ASP A 98 -7.57 4.30 1.65
C ASP A 98 -6.34 4.98 2.29
N TRP A 99 -6.06 4.62 3.53
CA TRP A 99 -4.95 5.17 4.31
C TRP A 99 -3.56 4.80 3.80
N ILE A 100 -3.43 3.76 2.93
CA ILE A 100 -2.13 3.29 2.43
C ILE A 100 -1.54 4.30 1.45
N GLY A 101 -2.30 4.69 0.42
CA GLY A 101 -1.86 5.69 -0.56
C GLY A 101 -1.52 7.03 0.08
N MET A 102 -2.38 7.51 0.99
CA MET A 102 -2.14 8.75 1.73
C MET A 102 -0.89 8.68 2.60
N GLY A 103 -0.68 7.56 3.31
CA GLY A 103 0.48 7.39 4.17
C GLY A 103 1.80 7.29 3.40
N LEU A 104 1.79 6.68 2.21
CA LEU A 104 2.94 6.69 1.31
C LEU A 104 3.21 8.09 0.76
N ALA A 105 2.18 8.82 0.34
CA ALA A 105 2.31 10.19 -0.15
C ALA A 105 2.93 11.10 0.92
N GLU A 106 2.46 11.01 2.16
CA GLU A 106 3.05 11.74 3.28
C GLU A 106 4.52 11.35 3.53
N LEU A 107 4.81 10.04 3.57
CA LEU A 107 6.17 9.54 3.78
C LEU A 107 7.15 10.07 2.73
N MET A 108 6.77 10.00 1.45
CA MET A 108 7.62 10.44 0.35
C MET A 108 7.78 11.96 0.32
N ALA A 109 6.70 12.71 0.54
CA ALA A 109 6.75 14.17 0.58
C ALA A 109 7.63 14.68 1.73
N ARG A 110 7.56 14.06 2.93
CA ARG A 110 8.45 14.37 4.04
C ARG A 110 9.92 14.02 3.77
N ASN A 111 10.19 13.09 2.88
CA ASN A 111 11.54 12.77 2.39
C ASN A 111 12.01 13.68 1.25
N GLY A 112 11.24 14.72 0.90
CA GLY A 112 11.60 15.72 -0.08
C GLY A 112 11.23 15.37 -1.53
N CYS A 113 10.39 14.35 -1.74
CA CYS A 113 9.88 14.03 -3.07
C CYS A 113 8.75 14.98 -3.48
N HIS A 114 8.68 15.29 -4.76
CA HIS A 114 7.49 15.89 -5.38
C HIS A 114 6.49 14.78 -5.68
N VAL A 115 5.37 14.76 -4.96
CA VAL A 115 4.42 13.63 -4.99
C VAL A 115 3.13 14.03 -5.68
N ARG A 116 2.72 13.24 -6.66
CA ARG A 116 1.40 13.27 -7.30
C ARG A 116 0.64 12.01 -6.89
N LEU A 117 -0.44 12.18 -6.13
CA LEU A 117 -1.30 11.10 -5.67
C LEU A 117 -2.53 11.00 -6.58
N ALA A 118 -2.49 10.05 -7.49
CA ALA A 118 -3.52 9.78 -8.49
C ALA A 118 -4.53 8.77 -7.95
N VAL A 119 -5.78 9.18 -7.84
CA VAL A 119 -6.86 8.33 -7.28
C VAL A 119 -8.02 8.17 -8.27
N ASN A 120 -8.59 6.98 -8.33
CA ASN A 120 -9.75 6.69 -9.19
C ASN A 120 -11.07 7.17 -8.58
N GLY A 121 -11.09 7.52 -7.32
CA GLY A 121 -12.24 8.01 -6.58
C GLY A 121 -12.37 9.54 -6.56
N MET A 122 -13.30 10.02 -5.78
CA MET A 122 -13.61 11.44 -5.58
C MET A 122 -12.47 12.20 -4.90
N THR A 123 -11.80 11.55 -3.95
CA THR A 123 -10.67 12.10 -3.20
C THR A 123 -9.79 10.98 -2.69
N ALA A 124 -8.54 11.30 -2.39
CA ALA A 124 -7.68 10.41 -1.63
C ALA A 124 -8.32 10.11 -0.25
N GLY A 125 -8.20 8.88 0.21
CA GLY A 125 -8.69 8.48 1.52
C GLY A 125 -10.21 8.49 1.68
N GLN A 126 -11.00 8.45 0.61
CA GLN A 126 -12.47 8.52 0.69
C GLN A 126 -13.11 7.42 1.55
N THR A 127 -12.39 6.35 1.88
CA THR A 127 -12.85 5.28 2.79
C THR A 127 -12.49 5.54 4.26
N ILE A 128 -11.78 6.64 4.55
CA ILE A 128 -11.37 7.04 5.90
C ILE A 128 -12.48 7.87 6.55
N PRO A 129 -12.76 7.70 7.85
CA PRO A 129 -13.70 8.53 8.55
C PRO A 129 -13.38 10.03 8.43
N GLN A 130 -14.39 10.86 8.15
CA GLN A 130 -14.25 12.28 7.81
C GLN A 130 -13.37 13.08 8.79
N TYR A 131 -13.53 12.85 10.09
CA TYR A 131 -12.76 13.57 11.12
C TYR A 131 -11.23 13.34 11.04
N ALA A 132 -10.81 12.15 10.54
CA ALA A 132 -9.41 11.84 10.33
C ALA A 132 -8.94 12.25 8.93
N LEU A 133 -9.84 12.16 7.94
CA LEU A 133 -9.56 12.49 6.56
C LEU A 133 -9.20 13.97 6.39
N ASP A 134 -10.01 14.88 6.96
CA ASP A 134 -9.80 16.32 6.83
C ASP A 134 -8.44 16.78 7.37
N ALA A 135 -8.06 16.27 8.54
CA ALA A 135 -6.75 16.57 9.12
C ALA A 135 -5.59 16.02 8.26
N TRP A 136 -5.78 14.84 7.68
CA TRP A 136 -4.72 14.23 6.86
C TRP A 136 -4.59 14.91 5.49
N LEU A 137 -5.70 15.27 4.85
CA LEU A 137 -5.69 16.05 3.62
C LEU A 137 -5.02 17.42 3.82
N ALA A 138 -5.26 18.08 4.94
CA ALA A 138 -4.58 19.32 5.29
C ALA A 138 -3.05 19.10 5.37
N THR A 139 -2.60 18.04 6.03
CA THR A 139 -1.18 17.68 6.10
C THR A 139 -0.58 17.44 4.71
N LEU A 140 -1.25 16.66 3.85
CA LEU A 140 -0.77 16.40 2.50
C LEU A 140 -0.67 17.69 1.67
N HIS A 141 -1.65 18.58 1.81
CA HIS A 141 -1.64 19.88 1.15
C HIS A 141 -0.49 20.77 1.64
N GLU A 142 -0.24 20.83 2.95
CA GLU A 142 0.90 21.57 3.53
C GLU A 142 2.26 21.04 3.04
N LEU A 143 2.35 19.72 2.79
CA LEU A 143 3.53 19.08 2.24
C LEU A 143 3.66 19.24 0.71
N GLY A 144 2.71 19.89 0.06
CA GLY A 144 2.72 20.12 -1.39
C GLY A 144 2.37 18.87 -2.22
N VAL A 145 1.70 17.88 -1.64
CA VAL A 145 1.22 16.71 -2.40
C VAL A 145 0.09 17.14 -3.33
N GLU A 146 0.27 16.86 -4.63
CA GLU A 146 -0.77 17.08 -5.64
C GLU A 146 -1.72 15.87 -5.68
N ILE A 147 -2.98 16.07 -5.31
CA ILE A 147 -4.01 15.02 -5.37
C ILE A 147 -4.81 15.17 -6.65
N ILE A 148 -4.81 14.13 -7.48
CA ILE A 148 -5.49 14.12 -8.78
C ILE A 148 -6.60 13.07 -8.73
N SER A 149 -7.84 13.54 -8.70
CA SER A 149 -9.04 12.70 -8.52
C SER A 149 -9.61 12.22 -9.85
N HIS A 150 -10.41 11.17 -9.78
CA HIS A 150 -11.14 10.61 -10.92
C HIS A 150 -10.25 10.17 -12.08
N ILE A 151 -9.03 9.71 -11.82
CA ILE A 151 -8.15 9.18 -12.87
C ILE A 151 -7.74 7.74 -12.58
N ARG A 152 -7.67 6.93 -13.62
CA ARG A 152 -7.25 5.53 -13.57
C ARG A 152 -6.05 5.33 -14.47
N LEU A 153 -5.01 4.73 -13.92
CA LEU A 153 -3.79 4.39 -14.66
C LEU A 153 -4.11 3.33 -15.73
N LEU A 154 -3.65 3.56 -16.95
CA LEU A 154 -3.77 2.65 -18.07
C LEU A 154 -2.43 2.08 -18.50
N GLY A 155 -1.38 2.92 -18.53
CA GLY A 155 -0.06 2.55 -18.99
C GLY A 155 1.00 3.51 -18.46
N ILE A 156 2.24 3.12 -18.60
CA ILE A 156 3.43 3.90 -18.26
C ILE A 156 4.52 3.66 -19.28
N ASP A 157 5.45 4.59 -19.38
CA ASP A 157 6.73 4.39 -20.04
C ASP A 157 7.87 4.90 -19.15
N ALA A 158 9.04 5.14 -19.71
CA ALA A 158 10.22 5.49 -18.91
C ALA A 158 10.08 6.81 -18.12
N GLU A 159 9.23 7.75 -18.56
CA GLU A 159 9.13 9.08 -18.00
C GLU A 159 7.68 9.54 -17.75
N ASP A 160 6.69 8.88 -18.36
CA ASP A 160 5.30 9.32 -18.36
C ASP A 160 4.33 8.27 -17.83
N ALA A 161 3.27 8.72 -17.14
CA ALA A 161 2.15 7.91 -16.73
C ALA A 161 0.87 8.34 -17.47
N TYR A 162 0.22 7.39 -18.10
CA TYR A 162 -0.98 7.58 -18.92
C TYR A 162 -2.22 7.17 -18.15
N PHE A 163 -3.06 8.14 -17.87
CA PHE A 163 -4.31 7.94 -17.16
C PHE A 163 -5.52 8.22 -18.04
N GLN A 164 -6.64 7.69 -17.64
CA GLN A 164 -7.95 8.04 -18.17
C GLN A 164 -8.82 8.62 -17.05
N HIS A 165 -9.47 9.73 -17.34
CA HIS A 165 -10.43 10.32 -16.43
C HIS A 165 -11.69 9.45 -16.37
N THR A 166 -12.09 9.02 -15.16
CA THR A 166 -13.14 8.01 -14.96
C THR A 166 -14.56 8.49 -15.28
N LEU A 167 -14.80 9.81 -15.33
CA LEU A 167 -16.13 10.39 -15.57
C LEU A 167 -16.38 10.74 -17.06
N ASN A 168 -15.35 11.09 -17.82
CA ASN A 168 -15.50 11.57 -19.20
C ASN A 168 -14.57 10.88 -20.20
N SER A 169 -13.77 9.91 -19.74
CA SER A 169 -12.83 9.13 -20.56
C SER A 169 -11.72 9.95 -21.24
N HIS A 170 -11.50 11.21 -20.88
CA HIS A 170 -10.39 11.99 -21.41
C HIS A 170 -9.05 11.44 -20.92
N SER A 171 -8.04 11.53 -21.78
CA SER A 171 -6.66 11.18 -21.43
C SER A 171 -6.05 12.23 -20.54
N VAL A 172 -5.29 11.79 -19.53
CA VAL A 172 -4.47 12.62 -18.64
C VAL A 172 -3.07 12.03 -18.64
N VAL A 173 -2.07 12.84 -18.93
CA VAL A 173 -0.66 12.41 -18.90
C VAL A 173 0.05 13.14 -17.78
N LEU A 174 0.72 12.37 -16.93
CA LEU A 174 1.60 12.89 -15.89
C LEU A 174 3.04 12.64 -16.33
N SER A 175 3.70 13.68 -16.79
CA SER A 175 5.06 13.60 -17.32
C SER A 175 6.13 13.81 -16.26
N GLU A 176 7.36 13.51 -16.63
CA GLU A 176 8.54 13.68 -15.80
C GLU A 176 8.45 12.91 -14.48
N VAL A 177 8.22 11.61 -14.55
CA VAL A 177 8.10 10.71 -13.39
C VAL A 177 9.38 9.91 -13.20
N ASP A 178 9.93 9.89 -12.01
CA ASP A 178 11.12 9.12 -11.66
C ASP A 178 10.77 7.77 -11.01
N LEU A 179 9.56 7.67 -10.44
CA LEU A 179 9.06 6.46 -9.76
C LEU A 179 7.53 6.38 -9.83
N PHE A 180 7.03 5.19 -10.09
CA PHE A 180 5.61 4.82 -10.08
C PHE A 180 5.27 3.86 -8.93
#